data_ad1b6429a9a4f076942b1e6cdaccd876
#
_entry.id   ad1b6429a9a4f076942b1e6cdaccd876
#
_cell.length_a   1.000
_cell.length_b   1.000
_cell.length_c   1.000
_cell.angle_alpha   90.00
_cell.angle_beta   90.00
_cell.angle_gamma   90.00
#
_symmetry.space_group_name_H-M   'P 1'
#
loop_
_entity.id
_entity.type
_entity.pdbx_description
1 polymer ?
#
loop_
_entity_poly.entity_id
_entity_poly.type
_entity_poly.pdbx_seq_one_letter_code
_entity_poly.pdbx_strand_id
1 'polypeptide(L)'
;MFFSEVINDAYDPREYPALSLLADCWISRRPFDGLKILVATPIFRNTLVQYQALLAGGADLSVGYSNGSGGTSVPCDRKIVRLIQENGISVVTDENVRNGSVADDFDLILDCAGQFSFCHPKKGFVELTRSG
;
A
#
# COMPACT_ATOMS: atom_id res chain seq x y z
N MET A 1 -8.11 9.63 11.48
CA MET A 1 -7.41 9.00 10.35
C MET A 1 -7.74 7.52 10.26
N PHE A 2 -7.61 6.96 9.09
CA PHE A 2 -7.78 5.52 8.88
C PHE A 2 -6.87 4.72 9.80
N PHE A 3 -7.37 3.62 10.32
CA PHE A 3 -6.61 2.68 11.17
C PHE A 3 -6.11 3.22 12.51
N SER A 4 -6.50 4.43 12.91
CA SER A 4 -5.96 5.07 14.12
C SER A 4 -6.10 4.22 15.38
N GLU A 5 -7.24 3.57 15.58
CA GLU A 5 -7.47 2.71 16.75
C GLU A 5 -6.48 1.54 16.77
N VAL A 6 -6.31 0.86 15.63
CA VAL A 6 -5.42 -0.31 15.52
C VAL A 6 -3.96 0.11 15.69
N ILE A 7 -3.58 1.23 15.07
CA ILE A 7 -2.22 1.75 15.16
C ILE A 7 -1.91 2.17 16.60
N ASN A 8 -2.79 2.93 17.23
CA ASN A 8 -2.57 3.47 18.57
C ASN A 8 -2.58 2.37 19.64
N ASP A 9 -3.31 1.29 19.43
CA ASP A 9 -3.30 0.12 20.32
C ASP A 9 -1.96 -0.63 20.26
N ALA A 10 -1.30 -0.61 19.11
CA ALA A 10 -0.07 -1.37 18.88
C ALA A 10 1.21 -0.55 19.04
N TYR A 11 1.18 0.74 18.71
CA TYR A 11 2.37 1.58 18.59
C TYR A 11 2.20 2.94 19.22
N ASP A 12 3.28 3.42 19.86
CA ASP A 12 3.39 4.82 20.27
C ASP A 12 3.85 5.63 19.03
N PRO A 13 3.33 6.86 18.79
CA PRO A 13 3.79 7.69 17.68
C PRO A 13 5.29 7.93 17.63
N ARG A 14 5.99 7.81 18.75
CA ARG A 14 7.46 7.90 18.80
C ARG A 14 8.17 6.73 18.16
N GLU A 15 7.48 5.64 17.89
CA GLU A 15 8.02 4.45 17.21
C GLU A 15 8.02 4.61 15.69
N TYR A 16 7.24 5.56 15.15
CA TYR A 16 7.21 5.86 13.72
C TYR A 16 7.19 7.39 13.46
N PRO A 17 8.17 8.13 13.96
CA PRO A 17 8.12 9.60 13.95
C PRO A 17 8.10 10.18 12.53
N ALA A 18 8.86 9.61 11.60
CA ALA A 18 8.90 10.09 10.22
C ALA A 18 7.56 9.96 9.51
N LEU A 19 6.92 8.80 9.60
CA LEU A 19 5.63 8.57 8.94
C LEU A 19 4.50 9.37 9.62
N SER A 20 4.56 9.53 10.94
CA SER A 20 3.62 10.35 11.68
C SER A 20 3.70 11.83 11.25
N LEU A 21 4.92 12.36 11.14
CA LEU A 21 5.16 13.73 10.68
C LEU A 21 4.69 13.93 9.24
N LEU A 22 4.98 12.98 8.36
CA LEU A 22 4.54 13.02 6.97
C LEU A 22 3.01 13.03 6.86
N ALA A 23 2.33 12.18 7.63
CA ALA A 23 0.88 12.15 7.64
C ALA A 23 0.29 13.50 8.06
N ASP A 24 0.83 14.11 9.12
CA ASP A 24 0.39 15.42 9.60
C ASP A 24 0.61 16.54 8.57
N CYS A 25 1.76 16.52 7.89
CA CYS A 25 2.06 17.49 6.82
C CYS A 25 1.18 17.28 5.58
N TRP A 26 0.99 16.05 5.18
CA TRP A 26 0.33 15.71 3.93
C TRP A 26 -1.19 15.88 3.97
N ILE A 27 -1.79 15.85 5.15
CA ILE A 27 -3.24 16.04 5.28
C ILE A 27 -3.71 17.40 4.71
N SER A 28 -2.87 18.41 4.78
CA SER A 28 -3.17 19.73 4.22
C SER A 28 -2.56 19.95 2.84
N ARG A 29 -1.38 19.39 2.57
CA ARG A 29 -0.69 19.54 1.29
C ARG A 29 -1.23 18.64 0.19
N ARG A 30 -1.70 17.45 0.54
CA ARG A 30 -2.27 16.44 -0.35
C ARG A 30 -1.39 16.19 -1.60
N PRO A 31 -0.11 15.80 -1.43
CA PRO A 31 0.82 15.65 -2.57
C PRO A 31 0.42 14.55 -3.55
N PHE A 32 -0.42 13.60 -3.13
CA PHE A 32 -0.86 12.47 -3.96
C PHE A 32 -2.29 12.61 -4.44
N ASP A 33 -2.87 13.81 -4.34
CA ASP A 33 -4.26 14.03 -4.77
C ASP A 33 -4.40 13.71 -6.26
N GLY A 34 -5.39 12.88 -6.58
CA GLY A 34 -5.63 12.42 -7.95
C GLY A 34 -4.69 11.31 -8.44
N LEU A 35 -3.76 10.83 -7.61
CA LEU A 35 -2.86 9.73 -8.00
C LEU A 35 -3.39 8.38 -7.52
N LYS A 36 -3.42 7.42 -8.44
CA LYS A 36 -3.75 6.04 -8.16
C LYS A 36 -2.48 5.27 -7.81
N ILE A 37 -2.35 4.88 -6.54
CA ILE A 37 -1.14 4.27 -6.01
C ILE A 37 -1.42 2.83 -5.58
N LEU A 38 -0.61 1.90 -6.08
CA LEU A 38 -0.60 0.51 -5.62
C LEU A 38 0.57 0.32 -4.66
N VAL A 39 0.28 -0.16 -3.46
CA VAL A 39 1.30 -0.51 -2.46
C VAL A 39 1.30 -2.02 -2.28
N ALA A 40 2.41 -2.66 -2.59
CA ALA A 40 2.58 -4.10 -2.55
C ALA A 40 3.76 -4.51 -1.63
N THR A 41 3.86 -3.86 -0.49
CA THR A 41 4.78 -4.25 0.58
C THR A 41 4.14 -5.34 1.44
N PRO A 42 4.90 -6.07 2.27
CA PRO A 42 4.31 -7.05 3.18
C PRO A 42 3.19 -6.44 4.02
N ILE A 43 2.08 -7.17 4.17
CA ILE A 43 0.87 -6.64 4.79
C ILE A 43 0.80 -7.12 6.24
N PHE A 44 1.22 -6.24 7.15
CA PHE A 44 1.18 -6.47 8.58
C PHE A 44 0.63 -5.23 9.29
N ARG A 45 0.50 -5.31 10.61
CA ARG A 45 -0.01 -4.19 11.41
C ARG A 45 0.84 -2.93 11.24
N ASN A 46 2.17 -3.06 11.21
CA ASN A 46 3.08 -1.93 11.04
C ASN A 46 2.95 -1.24 9.67
N THR A 47 2.52 -1.97 8.64
CA THR A 47 2.33 -1.40 7.31
C THR A 47 1.15 -0.42 7.26
N LEU A 48 0.21 -0.54 8.19
CA LEU A 48 -0.93 0.39 8.30
C LEU A 48 -0.48 1.85 8.44
N VAL A 49 0.65 2.08 9.07
CA VAL A 49 1.23 3.43 9.24
C VAL A 49 1.61 4.04 7.89
N GLN A 50 2.17 3.22 6.99
CA GLN A 50 2.48 3.63 5.61
C GLN A 50 1.20 3.99 4.84
N TYR A 51 0.19 3.14 4.92
CA TYR A 51 -1.09 3.40 4.23
C TYR A 51 -1.74 4.68 4.76
N GLN A 52 -1.71 4.90 6.06
CA GLN A 52 -2.27 6.09 6.68
C GLN A 52 -1.61 7.36 6.13
N ALA A 53 -0.29 7.38 5.99
CA ALA A 53 0.43 8.54 5.45
C ALA A 53 0.05 8.80 3.98
N LEU A 54 -0.03 7.77 3.16
CA LEU A 54 -0.42 7.91 1.75
C LEU A 54 -1.87 8.41 1.61
N LEU A 55 -2.79 7.87 2.41
CA LEU A 55 -4.18 8.31 2.42
C LEU A 55 -4.32 9.75 2.89
N ALA A 56 -3.57 10.15 3.92
CA ALA A 56 -3.51 11.53 4.37
C ALA A 56 -3.06 12.47 3.25
N GLY A 57 -2.14 12.01 2.41
CA GLY A 57 -1.67 12.75 1.24
C GLY A 57 -2.62 12.77 0.05
N GLY A 58 -3.80 12.18 0.17
CA GLY A 58 -4.83 12.20 -0.86
C GLY A 58 -4.75 11.07 -1.89
N ALA A 59 -3.93 10.04 -1.66
CA ALA A 59 -3.78 8.94 -2.59
C ALA A 59 -5.10 8.16 -2.77
N ASP A 60 -5.40 7.81 -4.02
CA ASP A 60 -6.35 6.74 -4.33
C ASP A 60 -5.60 5.41 -4.18
N LEU A 61 -5.69 4.82 -3.00
CA LEU A 61 -4.85 3.72 -2.57
C LEU A 61 -5.47 2.36 -2.91
N SER A 62 -4.66 1.51 -3.54
CA SER A 62 -4.89 0.06 -3.61
C SER A 62 -3.74 -0.65 -2.91
N VAL A 63 -4.05 -1.73 -2.22
CA VAL A 63 -3.05 -2.58 -1.58
C VAL A 63 -2.97 -3.89 -2.37
N GLY A 64 -1.76 -4.31 -2.68
CA GLY A 64 -1.53 -5.50 -3.49
C GLY A 64 -0.65 -6.54 -2.82
N TYR A 65 -0.85 -7.79 -3.21
CA TYR A 65 0.06 -8.87 -2.84
C TYR A 65 0.04 -9.95 -3.92
N SER A 66 1.12 -10.71 -4.00
CA SER A 66 1.18 -11.89 -4.86
C SER A 66 0.64 -13.09 -4.10
N ASN A 67 -0.24 -13.85 -4.75
CA ASN A 67 -0.76 -15.11 -4.21
C ASN A 67 0.12 -16.31 -4.59
N GLY A 68 1.29 -16.08 -5.19
CA GLY A 68 2.23 -17.10 -5.62
C GLY A 68 2.04 -17.59 -7.04
N SER A 69 1.00 -17.21 -7.75
CA SER A 69 0.74 -17.65 -9.13
C SER A 69 1.82 -17.21 -10.11
N GLY A 70 2.47 -16.07 -9.85
CA GLY A 70 3.60 -15.57 -10.64
C GLY A 70 4.97 -16.03 -10.15
N GLY A 71 5.02 -16.99 -9.22
CA GLY A 71 6.27 -17.51 -8.65
C GLY A 71 6.83 -16.71 -7.49
N THR A 72 6.22 -15.57 -7.14
CA THR A 72 6.64 -14.73 -6.05
C THR A 72 5.55 -14.71 -4.98
N SER A 73 5.95 -14.79 -3.71
CA SER A 73 5.03 -14.69 -2.58
C SER A 73 5.67 -13.84 -1.49
N VAL A 74 4.90 -12.91 -0.95
CA VAL A 74 5.33 -12.05 0.15
C VAL A 74 4.34 -12.23 1.31
N PRO A 75 4.82 -12.29 2.56
CA PRO A 75 3.95 -12.54 3.70
C PRO A 75 2.86 -11.50 3.87
N CYS A 76 1.68 -11.95 4.27
CA CYS A 76 0.61 -11.05 4.67
C CYS A 76 -0.20 -11.64 5.83
N ASP A 77 -0.66 -10.76 6.73
CA ASP A 77 -1.59 -11.10 7.79
C ASP A 77 -3.02 -10.93 7.26
N ARG A 78 -3.77 -12.02 7.18
CA ARG A 78 -5.12 -12.01 6.63
C ARG A 78 -6.10 -11.18 7.44
N LYS A 79 -5.88 -11.03 8.75
CA LYS A 79 -6.71 -10.16 9.60
C LYS A 79 -6.52 -8.69 9.21
N ILE A 80 -5.29 -8.32 8.89
CA ILE A 80 -4.98 -6.96 8.43
C ILE A 80 -5.55 -6.73 7.02
N VAL A 81 -5.48 -7.72 6.14
CA VAL A 81 -6.12 -7.63 4.81
C VAL A 81 -7.62 -7.34 4.95
N ARG A 82 -8.30 -8.04 5.83
CA ARG A 82 -9.74 -7.80 6.09
C ARG A 82 -10.00 -6.38 6.61
N LEU A 83 -9.17 -5.92 7.54
CA LEU A 83 -9.28 -4.57 8.09
C LEU A 83 -9.14 -3.51 6.98
N ILE A 84 -8.20 -3.69 6.08
CA ILE A 84 -8.00 -2.81 4.93
C ILE A 84 -9.26 -2.77 4.07
N GLN A 85 -9.81 -3.94 3.75
CA GLN A 85 -11.05 -4.05 2.95
C GLN A 85 -12.25 -3.43 3.65
N GLU A 86 -12.38 -3.64 4.95
CA GLU A 86 -13.46 -3.05 5.76
C GLU A 86 -13.40 -1.52 5.78
N ASN A 87 -12.23 -0.94 5.58
CA ASN A 87 -12.04 0.51 5.44
C ASN A 87 -12.25 1.02 4.01
N GLY A 88 -12.77 0.19 3.13
CA GLY A 88 -13.10 0.58 1.76
C GLY A 88 -11.91 0.68 0.81
N ILE A 89 -10.75 0.14 1.19
CA ILE A 89 -9.54 0.15 0.36
C ILE A 89 -9.50 -1.14 -0.45
N SER A 90 -9.28 -1.02 -1.75
CA SER A 90 -9.18 -2.17 -2.64
C SER A 90 -7.93 -2.99 -2.32
N VAL A 91 -8.10 -4.30 -2.19
CA VAL A 91 -6.98 -5.25 -2.08
C VAL A 91 -6.98 -6.10 -3.34
N VAL A 92 -5.86 -6.10 -4.04
CA VAL A 92 -5.73 -6.77 -5.34
C VAL A 92 -4.57 -7.77 -5.31
N THR A 93 -4.69 -8.81 -6.14
CA THR A 93 -3.60 -9.77 -6.33
C THR A 93 -2.92 -9.53 -7.67
N ASP A 94 -1.68 -9.97 -7.82
CA ASP A 94 -0.97 -9.95 -9.09
C ASP A 94 -1.75 -10.71 -10.17
N GLU A 95 -2.36 -11.83 -9.81
CA GLU A 95 -3.20 -12.62 -10.73
C GLU A 95 -4.38 -11.79 -11.27
N ASN A 96 -5.05 -11.01 -10.42
CA ASN A 96 -6.17 -10.16 -10.85
C ASN A 96 -5.75 -9.10 -11.87
N VAL A 97 -4.55 -8.57 -11.75
CA VAL A 97 -4.01 -7.62 -12.73
C VAL A 97 -3.58 -8.35 -14.00
N ARG A 98 -2.93 -9.50 -13.88
CA ARG A 98 -2.48 -10.30 -15.04
C ARG A 98 -3.64 -10.78 -15.90
N ASN A 99 -4.75 -11.19 -15.29
CA ASN A 99 -5.91 -11.70 -16.02
C ASN A 99 -6.89 -10.60 -16.46
N GLY A 100 -6.60 -9.34 -16.15
CA GLY A 100 -7.43 -8.20 -16.55
C GLY A 100 -8.67 -7.95 -15.69
N SER A 101 -8.86 -8.70 -14.59
CA SER A 101 -9.96 -8.43 -13.64
C SER A 101 -9.81 -7.09 -12.95
N VAL A 102 -8.56 -6.66 -12.75
CA VAL A 102 -8.18 -5.35 -12.23
C VAL A 102 -7.33 -4.66 -13.29
N ALA A 103 -7.65 -3.40 -13.59
CA ALA A 103 -6.93 -2.64 -14.60
C ALA A 103 -5.51 -2.29 -14.15
N ASP A 104 -4.54 -2.41 -15.07
CA ASP A 104 -3.17 -1.94 -14.89
C ASP A 104 -3.11 -0.45 -15.26
N ASP A 105 -3.69 0.39 -14.41
CA ASP A 105 -3.83 1.82 -14.66
C ASP A 105 -3.30 2.67 -13.50
N PHE A 106 -2.34 2.14 -12.75
CA PHE A 106 -1.72 2.82 -11.62
C PHE A 106 -0.80 3.95 -12.07
N ASP A 107 -0.77 5.03 -11.30
CA ASP A 107 0.19 6.12 -11.50
C ASP A 107 1.55 5.78 -10.88
N LEU A 108 1.53 5.25 -9.66
CA LEU A 108 2.72 4.84 -8.91
C LEU A 108 2.52 3.42 -8.36
N ILE A 109 3.60 2.65 -8.32
CA ILE A 109 3.65 1.36 -7.65
C ILE A 109 4.81 1.36 -6.66
N LEU A 110 4.52 1.05 -5.39
CA LEU A 110 5.51 0.83 -4.34
C LEU A 110 5.52 -0.66 -4.06
N ASP A 111 6.54 -1.35 -4.49
CA ASP A 111 6.60 -2.82 -4.48
C ASP A 111 7.74 -3.37 -3.63
N CYS A 112 7.69 -4.66 -3.42
CA CYS A 112 8.65 -5.47 -2.69
C CYS A 112 8.73 -6.82 -3.39
N ALA A 113 9.93 -7.32 -3.65
CA ALA A 113 10.15 -8.60 -4.33
C ALA A 113 9.60 -8.68 -5.76
N GLY A 114 9.39 -7.55 -6.42
CA GLY A 114 8.97 -7.50 -7.82
C GLY A 114 7.60 -8.10 -8.10
N GLN A 115 6.69 -8.13 -7.13
CA GLN A 115 5.38 -8.77 -7.25
C GLN A 115 4.56 -8.22 -8.42
N PHE A 116 4.71 -6.93 -8.72
CA PHE A 116 3.97 -6.23 -9.78
C PHE A 116 4.91 -5.64 -10.84
N SER A 117 6.10 -6.23 -10.99
CA SER A 117 7.11 -5.74 -11.94
C SER A 117 6.67 -5.82 -13.41
N PHE A 118 5.65 -6.61 -13.71
CA PHE A 118 5.06 -6.70 -15.05
C PHE A 118 4.13 -5.52 -15.39
N CYS A 119 3.76 -4.70 -14.41
CA CYS A 119 2.90 -3.54 -14.60
C CYS A 119 3.65 -2.37 -15.23
N HIS A 120 2.89 -1.42 -15.79
CA HIS A 120 3.44 -0.23 -16.48
C HIS A 120 2.85 1.04 -15.84
N PRO A 121 3.30 1.42 -14.62
CA PRO A 121 2.79 2.61 -13.96
C PRO A 121 3.14 3.88 -14.74
N LYS A 122 2.22 4.83 -14.76
CA LYS A 122 2.33 6.04 -15.60
C LYS A 122 3.43 6.99 -15.14
N LYS A 123 3.73 7.02 -13.82
CA LYS A 123 4.66 7.97 -13.23
C LYS A 123 5.90 7.34 -12.61
N GLY A 124 5.81 6.14 -12.09
CA GLY A 124 6.99 5.50 -11.53
C GLY A 124 6.73 4.20 -10.79
N PHE A 125 7.80 3.43 -10.67
CA PHE A 125 7.85 2.17 -9.94
C PHE A 125 8.98 2.24 -8.93
N VAL A 126 8.69 1.95 -7.65
CA VAL A 126 9.68 1.97 -6.57
C VAL A 126 9.76 0.58 -5.96
N GLU A 127 10.93 -0.01 -6.02
CA GLU A 127 11.25 -1.26 -5.33
C GLU A 127 11.88 -0.93 -3.97
N LEU A 128 11.16 -1.20 -2.89
CA LEU A 128 11.53 -0.69 -1.56
C LEU A 128 12.63 -1.48 -0.88
N THR A 129 12.82 -2.75 -1.22
CA THR A 129 13.78 -3.62 -0.52
C THR A 129 14.93 -4.09 -1.40
N ARG A 130 14.97 -3.68 -2.66
CA ARG A 130 15.96 -4.13 -3.64
C ARG A 130 15.95 -5.65 -3.82
N SER A 131 14.82 -6.29 -3.57
CA SER A 131 14.66 -7.75 -3.68
C SER A 131 13.96 -8.18 -4.97
N GLY A 132 13.54 -7.22 -5.77
CA GLY A 132 12.94 -7.45 -7.10
C GLY A 132 13.96 -7.28 -8.19
#